data_939a5fad7f62217a045099f822e01a55
#
_entry.id   939a5fad7f62217a045099f822e01a55
#
_cell.length_a   1.000
_cell.length_b   1.000
_cell.length_c   1.000
_cell.angle_alpha   90.00
_cell.angle_beta   90.00
_cell.angle_gamma   90.00
#
_symmetry.space_group_name_H-M   'P 1'
#
loop_
_entity.id
_entity.type
_entity.pdbx_description
1 polymer ?
#
loop_
_entity_poly.entity_id
_entity_poly.type
_entity_poly.pdbx_seq_one_letter_code
_entity_poly.pdbx_strand_id
1 'polypeptide(L)'
;MKYSCEDRDGIPPEICTHFHKERTMAEKDEAKEKRKIKAVARMKEIMTAYYIEAKTAEQTGKKVAWITSGGPVEPLIAMDVIPVYPENHGAMIGASKMGIDLCEKAEAMGYSSDLCSYARADIACAPINGGPIGGLPRPDMLVCCNNICGTVLKWYEVQARFFKAPLFILDTPFCHTGFSAEAKRYVKGQITEYIAFLENVCKKKFDYDRIMEVGKLSLEGQRLWQEVLDTAMNRPAPLSAFDAFFHLALIVTLRGTQQTVDYYRMLLAEMQERVAQGIGAIPSEKYRLLWDNIPVWFRTRWLSEKFAAQDACLVASTYTSAWCGSMKHIKENDFLETMAEGYSRIYLNIGVDEMAREVMAMADKYEVDGIVMHSNRSCKPYSFGQYDIQRIIREKKRIPTVMIEADMVDERSFSESQIETRIDAFIEVMKEGKRLLGSVH
;
A
#
# COMPACT_ATOMS: atom_id res chain seq x y z
N MET A 1 33.99 -13.20 28.26
CA MET A 1 35.45 -13.26 28.12
C MET A 1 35.82 -12.90 26.69
N LYS A 2 36.45 -11.75 26.46
CA LYS A 2 36.95 -11.33 25.16
C LYS A 2 38.32 -12.00 24.99
N TYR A 3 38.39 -13.05 24.18
CA TYR A 3 39.68 -13.57 23.70
C TYR A 3 40.03 -12.84 22.40
N SER A 4 41.11 -12.05 22.42
CA SER A 4 41.74 -11.51 21.21
C SER A 4 42.62 -12.60 20.57
N CYS A 5 42.72 -12.59 19.22
CA CYS A 5 43.55 -13.51 18.46
C CYS A 5 45.06 -13.32 18.67
N GLU A 6 45.47 -12.37 19.51
CA GLU A 6 46.86 -12.03 19.74
C GLU A 6 47.59 -12.97 20.73
N ASP A 7 46.87 -13.87 21.43
CA ASP A 7 47.42 -14.71 22.49
C ASP A 7 47.68 -16.17 22.13
N ARG A 8 47.73 -16.54 20.83
CA ARG A 8 48.06 -17.93 20.44
C ARG A 8 49.13 -17.96 19.36
N ASP A 9 50.38 -18.21 19.82
CA ASP A 9 51.50 -18.61 18.96
C ASP A 9 51.15 -19.89 18.20
N GLY A 10 51.07 -19.79 16.86
CA GLY A 10 50.99 -20.97 15.95
C GLY A 10 49.80 -21.08 15.02
N ILE A 11 48.84 -20.17 15.00
CA ILE A 11 47.72 -20.20 14.04
C ILE A 11 48.07 -19.33 12.82
N PRO A 12 48.07 -19.88 11.58
CA PRO A 12 48.31 -19.08 10.37
C PRO A 12 47.32 -17.90 10.25
N PRO A 13 47.79 -16.72 9.83
CA PRO A 13 46.93 -15.52 9.69
C PRO A 13 45.70 -15.74 8.82
N GLU A 14 45.78 -16.62 7.83
CA GLU A 14 44.70 -17.00 6.93
C GLU A 14 43.55 -17.75 7.66
N ILE A 15 43.87 -18.58 8.64
CA ILE A 15 42.88 -19.29 9.46
C ILE A 15 42.16 -18.30 10.40
N CYS A 16 42.92 -17.38 10.99
CA CYS A 16 42.35 -16.36 11.88
C CYS A 16 41.42 -15.41 11.13
N THR A 17 41.73 -15.01 9.90
CA THR A 17 40.89 -14.22 9.02
C THR A 17 39.64 -14.99 8.56
N HIS A 18 39.73 -16.30 8.39
CA HIS A 18 38.60 -17.15 8.03
C HIS A 18 37.59 -17.26 9.19
N PHE A 19 38.03 -17.57 10.40
CA PHE A 19 37.19 -17.61 11.59
C PHE A 19 36.57 -16.23 11.92
N HIS A 20 37.28 -15.13 11.68
CA HIS A 20 36.74 -13.77 11.89
C HIS A 20 35.66 -13.44 10.86
N LYS A 21 35.81 -13.86 9.59
CA LYS A 21 34.79 -13.73 8.55
C LYS A 21 33.55 -14.59 8.84
N GLU A 22 33.72 -15.84 9.24
CA GLU A 22 32.59 -16.71 9.58
C GLU A 22 31.81 -16.20 10.79
N ARG A 23 32.51 -15.73 11.82
CA ARG A 23 31.88 -15.13 13.01
C ARG A 23 31.12 -13.85 12.67
N THR A 24 31.69 -12.98 11.84
CA THR A 24 31.01 -11.75 11.37
C THR A 24 29.83 -12.07 10.46
N MET A 25 29.86 -13.12 9.69
CA MET A 25 28.72 -13.60 8.89
C MET A 25 27.61 -14.13 9.81
N ALA A 26 27.93 -14.99 10.76
CA ALA A 26 26.96 -15.53 11.71
C ALA A 26 26.29 -14.43 12.56
N GLU A 27 27.05 -13.42 13.04
CA GLU A 27 26.52 -12.27 13.77
C GLU A 27 25.59 -11.41 12.88
N LYS A 28 25.90 -11.25 11.57
CA LYS A 28 25.05 -10.56 10.61
C LYS A 28 23.75 -11.33 10.33
N ASP A 29 23.84 -12.65 10.20
CA ASP A 29 22.67 -13.49 9.95
C ASP A 29 21.74 -13.53 11.17
N GLU A 30 22.29 -13.62 12.40
CA GLU A 30 21.50 -13.52 13.62
C GLU A 30 20.82 -12.14 13.75
N ALA A 31 21.54 -11.06 13.46
CA ALA A 31 20.96 -9.72 13.46
C ALA A 31 19.90 -9.53 12.38
N LYS A 32 20.03 -10.17 11.22
CA LYS A 32 19.03 -10.19 10.15
C LYS A 32 17.79 -10.99 10.56
N GLU A 33 17.97 -12.12 11.22
CA GLU A 33 16.86 -12.94 11.73
C GLU A 33 16.04 -12.19 12.79
N LYS A 34 16.71 -11.48 13.73
CA LYS A 34 16.05 -10.64 14.74
C LYS A 34 15.22 -9.51 14.14
N ARG A 35 15.55 -9.03 12.94
CA ARG A 35 14.78 -7.99 12.24
C ARG A 35 13.58 -8.53 11.47
N LYS A 36 13.41 -9.83 11.29
CA LYS A 36 12.24 -10.39 10.64
C LYS A 36 10.98 -10.15 11.46
N ILE A 37 9.92 -9.70 10.80
CA ILE A 37 8.60 -9.52 11.41
C ILE A 37 7.91 -10.88 11.45
N LYS A 38 7.61 -11.38 12.64
CA LYS A 38 7.01 -12.70 12.87
C LYS A 38 5.56 -12.77 12.38
N ALA A 39 4.84 -11.66 12.48
CA ALA A 39 3.45 -11.54 12.03
C ALA A 39 3.23 -11.88 10.55
N VAL A 40 4.27 -11.85 9.70
CA VAL A 40 4.20 -12.22 8.28
C VAL A 40 3.64 -13.64 8.08
N ALA A 41 3.98 -14.60 8.95
CA ALA A 41 3.47 -15.97 8.85
C ALA A 41 1.93 -15.99 8.98
N ARG A 42 1.40 -15.29 10.00
CA ARG A 42 -0.04 -15.20 10.23
C ARG A 42 -0.77 -14.47 9.09
N MET A 43 -0.17 -13.41 8.54
CA MET A 43 -0.73 -12.72 7.37
C MET A 43 -0.89 -13.67 6.18
N LYS A 44 0.15 -14.46 5.88
CA LYS A 44 0.09 -15.45 4.78
C LYS A 44 -1.01 -16.48 4.97
N GLU A 45 -1.20 -16.98 6.18
CA GLU A 45 -2.29 -17.92 6.51
C GLU A 45 -3.66 -17.29 6.24
N ILE A 46 -3.89 -16.07 6.75
CA ILE A 46 -5.15 -15.33 6.57
C ILE A 46 -5.41 -15.07 5.09
N MET A 47 -4.41 -14.58 4.36
CA MET A 47 -4.55 -14.29 2.93
C MET A 47 -4.80 -15.55 2.10
N THR A 48 -4.17 -16.66 2.46
CA THR A 48 -4.42 -17.95 1.80
C THR A 48 -5.85 -18.41 2.04
N ALA A 49 -6.34 -18.36 3.27
CA ALA A 49 -7.72 -18.71 3.61
C ALA A 49 -8.74 -17.83 2.87
N TYR A 50 -8.49 -16.51 2.82
CA TYR A 50 -9.34 -15.55 2.09
C TYR A 50 -9.46 -15.89 0.60
N TYR A 51 -8.35 -16.17 -0.08
CA TYR A 51 -8.41 -16.52 -1.52
C TYR A 51 -9.02 -17.89 -1.76
N ILE A 52 -8.82 -18.86 -0.86
CA ILE A 52 -9.51 -20.17 -0.94
C ILE A 52 -11.01 -19.96 -0.78
N GLU A 53 -11.46 -19.21 0.22
CA GLU A 53 -12.87 -18.89 0.44
C GLU A 53 -13.49 -18.22 -0.79
N ALA A 54 -12.82 -17.21 -1.35
CA ALA A 54 -13.30 -16.52 -2.54
C ALA A 54 -13.42 -17.45 -3.76
N LYS A 55 -12.45 -18.37 -3.96
CA LYS A 55 -12.47 -19.33 -5.07
C LYS A 55 -13.49 -20.46 -4.90
N THR A 56 -13.86 -20.78 -3.68
CA THR A 56 -14.85 -21.81 -3.36
C THR A 56 -16.24 -21.23 -3.03
N ALA A 57 -16.42 -19.92 -3.27
CA ALA A 57 -17.65 -19.21 -2.93
C ALA A 57 -18.92 -19.84 -3.56
N GLU A 58 -18.84 -20.24 -4.83
CA GLU A 58 -19.94 -20.92 -5.53
C GLU A 58 -20.36 -22.20 -4.81
N GLN A 59 -19.41 -22.98 -4.29
CA GLN A 59 -19.66 -24.25 -3.57
C GLN A 59 -20.32 -24.02 -2.22
N THR A 60 -20.10 -22.86 -1.62
CA THR A 60 -20.64 -22.47 -0.29
C THR A 60 -21.90 -21.61 -0.41
N GLY A 61 -22.35 -21.30 -1.63
CA GLY A 61 -23.49 -20.44 -1.91
C GLY A 61 -23.25 -18.97 -1.62
N LYS A 62 -21.99 -18.56 -1.37
CA LYS A 62 -21.58 -17.17 -1.22
C LYS A 62 -21.41 -16.48 -2.56
N LYS A 63 -21.58 -15.17 -2.59
CA LYS A 63 -21.34 -14.33 -3.78
C LYS A 63 -19.98 -13.65 -3.70
N VAL A 64 -19.39 -13.42 -4.86
CA VAL A 64 -18.14 -12.67 -5.03
C VAL A 64 -18.42 -11.35 -5.71
N ALA A 65 -17.94 -10.25 -5.14
CA ALA A 65 -17.96 -8.95 -5.78
C ALA A 65 -16.54 -8.48 -6.10
N TRP A 66 -16.29 -8.08 -7.34
CA TRP A 66 -15.09 -7.30 -7.63
C TRP A 66 -15.36 -5.85 -7.29
N ILE A 67 -14.54 -5.27 -6.43
CA ILE A 67 -14.69 -3.88 -5.99
C ILE A 67 -13.36 -3.14 -6.11
N THR A 68 -13.42 -1.85 -6.50
CA THR A 68 -12.24 -0.98 -6.43
C THR A 68 -11.73 -0.88 -5.00
N SER A 69 -10.41 -0.91 -4.82
CA SER A 69 -9.77 -0.94 -3.50
C SER A 69 -10.13 0.27 -2.62
N GLY A 70 -10.36 1.43 -3.22
CA GLY A 70 -10.85 2.64 -2.55
C GLY A 70 -12.38 2.71 -2.40
N GLY A 71 -13.14 1.70 -2.80
CA GLY A 71 -14.59 1.67 -2.68
C GLY A 71 -15.10 1.27 -1.28
N PRO A 72 -16.35 1.61 -0.94
CA PRO A 72 -16.97 1.22 0.32
C PRO A 72 -17.31 -0.26 0.33
N VAL A 73 -16.51 -1.04 1.03
CA VAL A 73 -16.61 -2.51 1.10
C VAL A 73 -17.58 -3.00 2.17
N GLU A 74 -17.85 -2.18 3.15
CA GLU A 74 -18.65 -2.55 4.32
C GLU A 74 -20.07 -3.01 3.96
N PRO A 75 -20.77 -2.41 2.97
CA PRO A 75 -22.06 -2.92 2.51
C PRO A 75 -21.99 -4.34 1.93
N LEU A 76 -20.91 -4.70 1.23
CA LEU A 76 -20.70 -6.06 0.73
C LEU A 76 -20.58 -7.06 1.88
N ILE A 77 -19.75 -6.74 2.87
CA ILE A 77 -19.51 -7.59 4.05
C ILE A 77 -20.80 -7.74 4.87
N ALA A 78 -21.59 -6.66 5.02
CA ALA A 78 -22.88 -6.71 5.70
C ALA A 78 -23.90 -7.62 4.99
N MET A 79 -23.74 -7.82 3.69
CA MET A 79 -24.55 -8.70 2.86
C MET A 79 -23.96 -10.12 2.70
N ASP A 80 -22.90 -10.48 3.43
CA ASP A 80 -22.15 -11.73 3.32
C ASP A 80 -21.54 -11.98 1.92
N VAL A 81 -21.23 -10.92 1.20
CA VAL A 81 -20.57 -10.96 -0.12
C VAL A 81 -19.06 -10.87 0.08
N ILE A 82 -18.30 -11.72 -0.57
CA ILE A 82 -16.83 -11.72 -0.52
C ILE A 82 -16.30 -10.65 -1.48
N PRO A 83 -15.70 -9.57 -0.97
CA PRO A 83 -15.07 -8.57 -1.85
C PRO A 83 -13.73 -9.08 -2.37
N VAL A 84 -13.43 -8.81 -3.66
CA VAL A 84 -12.18 -9.14 -4.32
C VAL A 84 -11.71 -7.91 -5.09
N TYR A 85 -10.41 -7.68 -5.13
CA TYR A 85 -9.84 -6.41 -5.60
C TYR A 85 -8.88 -6.62 -6.77
N PRO A 86 -9.31 -6.27 -8.01
CA PRO A 86 -8.45 -6.33 -9.19
C PRO A 86 -7.14 -5.55 -9.07
N GLU A 87 -7.13 -4.41 -8.37
CA GLU A 87 -5.91 -3.63 -8.13
C GLU A 87 -4.92 -4.37 -7.23
N ASN A 88 -5.41 -5.09 -6.20
CA ASN A 88 -4.55 -5.93 -5.36
C ASN A 88 -3.97 -7.11 -6.15
N HIS A 89 -4.77 -7.70 -7.04
CA HIS A 89 -4.29 -8.72 -7.99
C HIS A 89 -3.19 -8.14 -8.90
N GLY A 90 -3.37 -6.92 -9.41
CA GLY A 90 -2.34 -6.19 -10.15
C GLY A 90 -1.04 -6.02 -9.36
N ALA A 91 -1.13 -5.70 -8.07
CA ALA A 91 0.04 -5.63 -7.18
C ALA A 91 0.75 -7.00 -7.05
N MET A 92 -0.02 -8.08 -6.93
CA MET A 92 0.51 -9.45 -6.88
C MET A 92 1.17 -9.85 -8.21
N ILE A 93 0.59 -9.45 -9.35
CA ILE A 93 1.18 -9.65 -10.69
C ILE A 93 2.55 -8.98 -10.77
N GLY A 94 2.66 -7.72 -10.33
CA GLY A 94 3.93 -7.00 -10.26
C GLY A 94 4.94 -7.69 -9.35
N ALA A 95 4.55 -8.04 -8.13
CA ALA A 95 5.42 -8.71 -7.16
C ALA A 95 5.90 -10.09 -7.65
N SER A 96 5.10 -10.79 -8.45
CA SER A 96 5.43 -12.08 -9.07
C SER A 96 6.19 -11.94 -10.38
N LYS A 97 6.51 -10.70 -10.82
CA LYS A 97 7.21 -10.41 -12.09
C LYS A 97 6.52 -10.98 -13.34
N MET A 98 5.21 -10.99 -13.34
CA MET A 98 4.38 -11.39 -14.49
C MET A 98 3.93 -10.18 -15.32
N GLY A 99 4.39 -8.98 -14.98
CA GLY A 99 3.89 -7.72 -15.51
C GLY A 99 4.14 -7.55 -17.01
N ILE A 100 5.36 -7.87 -17.49
CA ILE A 100 5.70 -7.71 -18.92
C ILE A 100 4.77 -8.57 -19.78
N ASP A 101 4.73 -9.87 -19.52
CA ASP A 101 3.97 -10.84 -20.35
C ASP A 101 2.47 -10.48 -20.40
N LEU A 102 1.90 -10.07 -19.26
CA LEU A 102 0.48 -9.73 -19.21
C LEU A 102 0.17 -8.36 -19.82
N CYS A 103 1.04 -7.37 -19.66
CA CYS A 103 0.88 -6.08 -20.33
C CYS A 103 1.00 -6.21 -21.84
N GLU A 104 1.99 -6.95 -22.35
CA GLU A 104 2.15 -7.23 -23.78
C GLU A 104 0.98 -8.00 -24.35
N LYS A 105 0.42 -8.93 -23.58
CA LYS A 105 -0.80 -9.66 -23.98
C LYS A 105 -1.99 -8.72 -24.10
N ALA A 106 -2.19 -7.78 -23.19
CA ALA A 106 -3.25 -6.77 -23.30
C ALA A 106 -3.02 -5.87 -24.52
N GLU A 107 -1.78 -5.49 -24.80
CA GLU A 107 -1.41 -4.70 -25.98
C GLU A 107 -1.71 -5.47 -27.28
N ALA A 108 -1.41 -6.76 -27.33
CA ALA A 108 -1.80 -7.64 -28.45
C ALA A 108 -3.33 -7.77 -28.62
N MET A 109 -4.12 -7.56 -27.55
CA MET A 109 -5.57 -7.48 -27.61
C MET A 109 -6.08 -6.10 -28.09
N GLY A 110 -5.20 -5.13 -28.34
CA GLY A 110 -5.51 -3.78 -28.82
C GLY A 110 -5.56 -2.69 -27.73
N TYR A 111 -5.20 -2.99 -26.48
CA TYR A 111 -5.13 -1.98 -25.43
C TYR A 111 -3.82 -1.19 -25.51
N SER A 112 -3.89 0.14 -25.37
CA SER A 112 -2.71 1.01 -25.43
C SER A 112 -1.74 0.73 -24.28
N SER A 113 -0.44 0.78 -24.56
CA SER A 113 0.65 0.73 -23.58
C SER A 113 0.62 1.88 -22.57
N ASP A 114 -0.07 3.00 -22.87
CA ASP A 114 -0.22 4.16 -22.00
C ASP A 114 -1.30 3.99 -20.91
N LEU A 115 -2.09 2.92 -21.01
CA LEU A 115 -3.09 2.61 -19.98
C LEU A 115 -2.44 2.09 -18.71
N CYS A 116 -3.17 2.23 -17.60
CA CYS A 116 -2.76 1.72 -16.29
C CYS A 116 -2.30 0.25 -16.38
N SER A 117 -1.10 -0.04 -15.88
CA SER A 117 -0.53 -1.39 -15.93
C SER A 117 -1.31 -2.41 -15.09
N TYR A 118 -1.96 -1.99 -13.98
CA TYR A 118 -2.90 -2.84 -13.26
C TYR A 118 -4.06 -3.27 -14.17
N ALA A 119 -4.68 -2.31 -14.87
CA ALA A 119 -5.80 -2.58 -15.75
C ALA A 119 -5.40 -3.49 -16.92
N ARG A 120 -4.25 -3.20 -17.58
CA ARG A 120 -3.74 -4.04 -18.67
C ARG A 120 -3.50 -5.47 -18.22
N ALA A 121 -2.77 -5.64 -17.12
CA ALA A 121 -2.43 -6.96 -16.61
C ALA A 121 -3.68 -7.77 -16.18
N ASP A 122 -4.63 -7.12 -15.49
CA ASP A 122 -5.87 -7.78 -15.06
C ASP A 122 -6.78 -8.15 -16.24
N ILE A 123 -6.92 -7.26 -17.23
CA ILE A 123 -7.71 -7.55 -18.46
C ILE A 123 -7.09 -8.74 -19.21
N ALA A 124 -5.77 -8.85 -19.28
CA ALA A 124 -5.10 -9.98 -19.91
C ALA A 124 -5.24 -11.29 -19.14
N CYS A 125 -5.45 -11.24 -17.82
CA CYS A 125 -5.69 -12.43 -17.00
C CYS A 125 -7.08 -13.06 -17.23
N ALA A 126 -8.10 -12.26 -17.50
CA ALA A 126 -9.49 -12.73 -17.58
C ALA A 126 -9.69 -13.86 -18.62
N PRO A 127 -9.25 -13.74 -19.89
CA PRO A 127 -9.46 -14.78 -20.91
C PRO A 127 -8.64 -16.06 -20.68
N ILE A 128 -7.54 -15.99 -19.92
CA ILE A 128 -6.70 -17.15 -19.64
C ILE A 128 -7.01 -17.80 -18.29
N ASN A 129 -7.88 -17.19 -17.49
CA ASN A 129 -8.13 -17.57 -16.10
C ASN A 129 -6.80 -17.82 -15.34
N GLY A 130 -5.86 -16.89 -15.49
CA GLY A 130 -4.47 -17.03 -15.05
C GLY A 130 -4.00 -15.88 -14.16
N GLY A 131 -2.69 -15.90 -13.86
CA GLY A 131 -2.06 -14.93 -12.97
C GLY A 131 -1.68 -15.53 -11.62
N PRO A 132 -1.23 -14.72 -10.67
CA PRO A 132 -0.95 -15.16 -9.32
C PRO A 132 -2.17 -15.85 -8.70
N ILE A 133 -1.95 -16.81 -7.80
CA ILE A 133 -3.02 -17.62 -7.17
C ILE A 133 -3.94 -18.36 -8.16
N GLY A 134 -3.56 -18.46 -9.44
CA GLY A 134 -4.40 -19.04 -10.50
C GLY A 134 -5.59 -18.14 -10.89
N GLY A 135 -5.39 -16.81 -10.90
CA GLY A 135 -6.38 -15.81 -11.27
C GLY A 135 -7.40 -15.47 -10.16
N LEU A 136 -8.18 -14.43 -10.38
CA LEU A 136 -9.28 -14.06 -9.50
C LEU A 136 -10.51 -14.96 -9.71
N PRO A 137 -11.31 -15.21 -8.66
CA PRO A 137 -12.59 -15.90 -8.80
C PRO A 137 -13.54 -15.09 -9.70
N ARG A 138 -14.41 -15.80 -10.43
CA ARG A 138 -15.42 -15.14 -11.26
C ARG A 138 -16.33 -14.26 -10.40
N PRO A 139 -16.59 -13.00 -10.79
CA PRO A 139 -17.48 -12.13 -10.05
C PRO A 139 -18.96 -12.45 -10.32
N ASP A 140 -19.80 -12.40 -9.28
CA ASP A 140 -21.25 -12.33 -9.39
C ASP A 140 -21.72 -10.91 -9.70
N MET A 141 -20.93 -9.91 -9.29
CA MET A 141 -21.15 -8.49 -9.53
C MET A 141 -19.84 -7.71 -9.49
N LEU A 142 -19.86 -6.52 -10.09
CA LEU A 142 -18.76 -5.56 -9.98
C LEU A 142 -19.26 -4.25 -9.34
N VAL A 143 -18.44 -3.66 -8.50
CA VAL A 143 -18.67 -2.37 -7.84
C VAL A 143 -17.48 -1.47 -8.10
N CYS A 144 -17.68 -0.45 -8.91
CA CYS A 144 -16.64 0.52 -9.25
C CYS A 144 -16.89 1.83 -8.53
N CYS A 145 -15.97 2.27 -7.67
CA CYS A 145 -15.97 3.62 -7.13
C CYS A 145 -14.89 4.45 -7.85
N ASN A 146 -15.28 5.59 -8.44
CA ASN A 146 -14.37 6.42 -9.23
C ASN A 146 -13.47 7.34 -8.39
N ASN A 147 -13.57 7.26 -7.08
CA ASN A 147 -12.80 8.08 -6.13
C ASN A 147 -11.28 7.92 -6.23
N ILE A 148 -10.78 6.83 -6.81
CA ILE A 148 -9.34 6.61 -6.99
C ILE A 148 -8.83 7.08 -8.35
N CYS A 149 -9.62 6.90 -9.43
CA CYS A 149 -9.29 7.41 -10.77
C CYS A 149 -10.40 7.17 -11.79
N GLY A 150 -10.34 7.87 -12.93
CA GLY A 150 -11.28 7.66 -14.05
C GLY A 150 -11.02 6.37 -14.85
N THR A 151 -9.81 5.80 -14.79
CA THR A 151 -9.48 4.56 -15.52
C THR A 151 -10.32 3.38 -15.06
N VAL A 152 -10.61 3.28 -13.76
CA VAL A 152 -11.39 2.16 -13.19
C VAL A 152 -12.78 2.05 -13.78
N LEU A 153 -13.41 3.16 -14.20
CA LEU A 153 -14.73 3.15 -14.82
C LEU A 153 -14.76 2.26 -16.06
N LYS A 154 -13.81 2.46 -16.98
CA LYS A 154 -13.74 1.68 -18.21
C LYS A 154 -13.14 0.29 -18.00
N TRP A 155 -12.20 0.16 -17.09
CA TRP A 155 -11.63 -1.13 -16.73
C TRP A 155 -12.72 -2.07 -16.19
N TYR A 156 -13.52 -1.62 -15.21
CA TYR A 156 -14.60 -2.43 -14.63
C TYR A 156 -15.75 -2.67 -15.64
N GLU A 157 -16.06 -1.71 -16.53
CA GLU A 157 -17.02 -1.91 -17.61
C GLU A 157 -16.57 -3.03 -18.56
N VAL A 158 -15.29 -3.07 -18.93
CA VAL A 158 -14.72 -4.14 -19.78
C VAL A 158 -14.84 -5.49 -19.09
N GLN A 159 -14.47 -5.58 -17.82
CA GLN A 159 -14.57 -6.81 -17.04
C GLN A 159 -16.03 -7.26 -16.85
N ALA A 160 -16.93 -6.32 -16.57
CA ALA A 160 -18.38 -6.62 -16.45
C ALA A 160 -18.95 -7.22 -17.75
N ARG A 161 -18.55 -6.67 -18.90
CA ARG A 161 -18.95 -7.22 -20.21
C ARG A 161 -18.37 -8.62 -20.45
N PHE A 162 -17.09 -8.82 -20.13
CA PHE A 162 -16.41 -10.10 -20.28
C PHE A 162 -17.08 -11.19 -19.44
N PHE A 163 -17.32 -10.93 -18.16
CA PHE A 163 -17.94 -11.90 -17.26
C PHE A 163 -19.48 -11.94 -17.36
N LYS A 164 -20.10 -11.01 -18.10
CA LYS A 164 -21.57 -10.82 -18.15
C LYS A 164 -22.17 -10.67 -16.76
N ALA A 165 -21.49 -9.91 -15.90
CA ALA A 165 -21.89 -9.66 -14.53
C ALA A 165 -22.43 -8.23 -14.38
N PRO A 166 -23.44 -7.99 -13.52
CA PRO A 166 -23.95 -6.65 -13.27
C PRO A 166 -22.87 -5.74 -12.66
N LEU A 167 -22.84 -4.48 -13.10
CA LEU A 167 -21.92 -3.45 -12.66
C LEU A 167 -22.69 -2.32 -11.96
N PHE A 168 -22.26 -1.95 -10.76
CA PHE A 168 -22.63 -0.71 -10.10
C PHE A 168 -21.46 0.26 -10.15
N ILE A 169 -21.73 1.52 -10.54
CA ILE A 169 -20.75 2.61 -10.46
C ILE A 169 -21.18 3.54 -9.34
N LEU A 170 -20.38 3.60 -8.29
CA LEU A 170 -20.51 4.60 -7.24
C LEU A 170 -19.72 5.82 -7.68
N ASP A 171 -20.45 6.84 -8.14
CA ASP A 171 -19.85 8.09 -8.63
C ASP A 171 -19.61 9.07 -7.48
N THR A 172 -18.40 9.60 -7.41
CA THR A 172 -17.99 10.57 -6.40
C THR A 172 -17.43 11.81 -7.08
N PRO A 173 -17.84 13.02 -6.67
CA PRO A 173 -17.26 14.23 -7.18
C PRO A 173 -15.81 14.39 -6.74
N PHE A 174 -14.99 15.04 -7.56
CA PHE A 174 -13.62 15.40 -7.21
C PHE A 174 -13.61 16.51 -6.14
N CYS A 175 -12.91 16.28 -5.04
CA CYS A 175 -12.87 17.18 -3.89
C CYS A 175 -11.74 18.22 -4.03
N HIS A 176 -11.82 19.09 -5.04
CA HIS A 176 -10.76 20.06 -5.34
C HIS A 176 -10.54 21.06 -4.17
N THR A 177 -11.62 21.62 -3.61
CA THR A 177 -11.55 22.65 -2.54
C THR A 177 -12.31 22.25 -1.28
N GLY A 178 -12.46 20.95 -1.02
CA GLY A 178 -13.21 20.42 0.11
C GLY A 178 -14.42 19.60 -0.33
N PHE A 179 -15.32 19.32 0.60
CA PHE A 179 -16.50 18.48 0.37
C PHE A 179 -17.77 19.27 0.71
N SER A 180 -18.54 19.67 -0.31
CA SER A 180 -19.72 20.50 -0.14
C SER A 180 -20.94 19.72 0.37
N ALA A 181 -21.95 20.43 0.88
CA ALA A 181 -23.22 19.82 1.29
C ALA A 181 -23.94 19.14 0.10
N GLU A 182 -23.79 19.69 -1.11
CA GLU A 182 -24.33 19.12 -2.35
C GLU A 182 -23.63 17.81 -2.70
N ALA A 183 -22.29 17.79 -2.65
CA ALA A 183 -21.50 16.60 -2.84
C ALA A 183 -21.90 15.49 -1.84
N LYS A 184 -22.08 15.86 -0.57
CA LYS A 184 -22.51 14.94 0.48
C LYS A 184 -23.89 14.33 0.16
N ARG A 185 -24.87 15.16 -0.23
CA ARG A 185 -26.21 14.67 -0.61
C ARG A 185 -26.15 13.72 -1.80
N TYR A 186 -25.37 14.10 -2.82
CA TYR A 186 -25.19 13.29 -4.02
C TYR A 186 -24.61 11.91 -3.70
N VAL A 187 -23.48 11.85 -3.00
CA VAL A 187 -22.82 10.59 -2.67
C VAL A 187 -23.68 9.73 -1.72
N LYS A 188 -24.43 10.33 -0.79
CA LYS A 188 -25.42 9.61 0.02
C LYS A 188 -26.49 8.94 -0.86
N GLY A 189 -26.98 9.62 -1.88
CA GLY A 189 -27.90 9.03 -2.86
C GLY A 189 -27.26 7.83 -3.55
N GLN A 190 -26.02 7.96 -4.00
CA GLN A 190 -25.28 6.85 -4.62
C GLN A 190 -25.10 5.64 -3.67
N ILE A 191 -24.87 5.87 -2.37
CA ILE A 191 -24.79 4.80 -1.37
C ILE A 191 -26.15 4.10 -1.21
N THR A 192 -27.25 4.86 -1.23
CA THR A 192 -28.61 4.28 -1.18
C THR A 192 -28.90 3.43 -2.40
N GLU A 193 -28.54 3.88 -3.60
CA GLU A 193 -28.66 3.11 -4.84
C GLU A 193 -27.75 1.88 -4.82
N TYR A 194 -26.54 1.98 -4.25
CA TYR A 194 -25.65 0.84 -4.07
C TYR A 194 -26.26 -0.23 -3.17
N ILE A 195 -26.86 0.15 -2.05
CA ILE A 195 -27.57 -0.79 -1.17
C ILE A 195 -28.72 -1.48 -1.94
N ALA A 196 -29.53 -0.72 -2.68
CA ALA A 196 -30.61 -1.28 -3.48
C ALA A 196 -30.09 -2.22 -4.58
N PHE A 197 -28.96 -1.91 -5.21
CA PHE A 197 -28.28 -2.81 -6.16
C PHE A 197 -27.89 -4.13 -5.48
N LEU A 198 -27.29 -4.08 -4.28
CA LEU A 198 -26.91 -5.27 -3.52
C LEU A 198 -28.13 -6.12 -3.15
N GLU A 199 -29.22 -5.51 -2.66
CA GLU A 199 -30.48 -6.22 -2.37
C GLU A 199 -31.00 -6.95 -3.63
N ASN A 200 -30.95 -6.28 -4.79
CA ASN A 200 -31.40 -6.88 -6.04
C ASN A 200 -30.53 -8.07 -6.49
N VAL A 201 -29.20 -7.95 -6.42
CA VAL A 201 -28.28 -9.03 -6.85
C VAL A 201 -28.25 -10.18 -5.84
N CYS A 202 -28.24 -9.87 -4.56
CA CYS A 202 -28.21 -10.89 -3.49
C CYS A 202 -29.59 -11.53 -3.20
N LYS A 203 -30.69 -10.93 -3.69
CA LYS A 203 -32.07 -11.35 -3.38
C LYS A 203 -32.34 -11.42 -1.86
N LYS A 204 -31.70 -10.53 -1.10
CA LYS A 204 -31.74 -10.45 0.37
C LYS A 204 -31.93 -9.00 0.78
N LYS A 205 -32.70 -8.73 1.84
CA LYS A 205 -32.83 -7.39 2.40
C LYS A 205 -31.52 -6.98 3.10
N PHE A 206 -31.19 -5.70 2.98
CA PHE A 206 -30.03 -5.12 3.60
C PHE A 206 -30.21 -5.08 5.14
N ASP A 207 -29.16 -5.44 5.86
CA ASP A 207 -29.14 -5.46 7.32
C ASP A 207 -28.43 -4.21 7.84
N TYR A 208 -29.21 -3.25 8.31
CA TYR A 208 -28.74 -1.97 8.83
C TYR A 208 -28.03 -2.09 10.20
N ASP A 209 -28.34 -3.11 10.99
CA ASP A 209 -27.61 -3.36 12.23
C ASP A 209 -26.25 -3.97 11.92
N ARG A 210 -26.20 -4.90 10.98
CA ARG A 210 -24.95 -5.54 10.55
C ARG A 210 -23.95 -4.57 9.95
N ILE A 211 -24.37 -3.59 9.17
CA ILE A 211 -23.45 -2.58 8.62
C ILE A 211 -22.81 -1.72 9.73
N MET A 212 -23.52 -1.45 10.81
CA MET A 212 -22.96 -0.73 11.95
C MET A 212 -21.88 -1.54 12.67
N GLU A 213 -22.08 -2.86 12.83
CA GLU A 213 -21.06 -3.75 13.37
C GLU A 213 -19.82 -3.83 12.47
N VAL A 214 -20.01 -4.02 11.16
CA VAL A 214 -18.94 -4.03 10.17
C VAL A 214 -18.20 -2.70 10.16
N GLY A 215 -18.92 -1.60 10.24
CA GLY A 215 -18.36 -0.24 10.32
C GLY A 215 -17.45 -0.05 11.54
N LYS A 216 -17.85 -0.53 12.72
CA LYS A 216 -17.02 -0.52 13.93
C LYS A 216 -15.71 -1.29 13.73
N LEU A 217 -15.79 -2.50 13.18
CA LEU A 217 -14.60 -3.31 12.89
C LEU A 217 -13.70 -2.65 11.83
N SER A 218 -14.30 -2.01 10.83
CA SER A 218 -13.56 -1.26 9.80
C SER A 218 -12.78 -0.10 10.42
N LEU A 219 -13.42 0.71 11.24
CA LEU A 219 -12.78 1.84 11.94
C LEU A 219 -11.69 1.38 12.91
N GLU A 220 -11.97 0.32 13.71
CA GLU A 220 -10.99 -0.23 14.63
C GLU A 220 -9.76 -0.79 13.90
N GLY A 221 -9.97 -1.55 12.81
CA GLY A 221 -8.88 -2.07 11.98
C GLY A 221 -8.00 -0.95 11.41
N GLN A 222 -8.59 0.15 10.97
CA GLN A 222 -7.87 1.30 10.43
C GLN A 222 -7.14 2.11 11.51
N ARG A 223 -7.74 2.26 12.70
CA ARG A 223 -7.09 2.86 13.87
C ARG A 223 -5.84 2.06 14.27
N LEU A 224 -5.96 0.75 14.38
CA LEU A 224 -4.83 -0.13 14.69
C LEU A 224 -3.75 -0.09 13.61
N TRP A 225 -4.14 -0.05 12.34
CA TRP A 225 -3.19 0.12 11.23
C TRP A 225 -2.43 1.45 11.34
N GLN A 226 -3.12 2.55 11.65
CA GLN A 226 -2.45 3.83 11.90
C GLN A 226 -1.48 3.74 13.08
N GLU A 227 -1.85 3.09 14.18
CA GLU A 227 -0.97 2.90 15.33
C GLU A 227 0.27 2.06 15.00
N VAL A 228 0.13 1.03 14.15
CA VAL A 228 1.26 0.27 13.60
C VAL A 228 2.19 1.19 12.81
N LEU A 229 1.67 1.99 11.89
CA LEU A 229 2.47 2.95 11.14
C LEU A 229 3.16 3.96 12.05
N ASP A 230 2.47 4.43 13.08
CA ASP A 230 2.97 5.45 14.03
C ASP A 230 4.13 4.93 14.88
N THR A 231 4.31 3.62 15.01
CA THR A 231 5.51 3.07 15.67
C THR A 231 6.80 3.50 14.97
N ALA A 232 6.74 3.81 13.67
CA ALA A 232 7.88 4.30 12.90
C ALA A 232 8.31 5.74 13.29
N MET A 233 7.59 6.43 14.17
CA MET A 233 8.07 7.69 14.79
C MET A 233 9.24 7.46 15.74
N ASN A 234 9.40 6.25 16.28
CA ASN A 234 10.55 5.90 17.14
C ASN A 234 11.85 5.84 16.34
N ARG A 235 12.98 5.96 17.06
CA ARG A 235 14.32 5.84 16.51
C ARG A 235 15.11 4.76 17.26
N PRO A 236 15.52 3.66 16.57
CA PRO A 236 15.23 3.35 15.16
C PRO A 236 13.76 3.01 14.93
N ALA A 237 13.28 3.26 13.71
CA ALA A 237 11.94 2.85 13.30
C ALA A 237 11.83 1.31 13.26
N PRO A 238 10.87 0.69 13.96
CA PRO A 238 10.75 -0.78 14.00
C PRO A 238 10.19 -1.38 12.72
N LEU A 239 9.56 -0.55 11.88
CA LEU A 239 8.88 -0.92 10.63
C LEU A 239 9.29 0.07 9.54
N SER A 240 9.66 -0.42 8.37
CA SER A 240 9.84 0.40 7.17
C SER A 240 8.57 0.47 6.33
N ALA A 241 8.48 1.48 5.42
CA ALA A 241 7.40 1.53 4.43
C ALA A 241 7.38 0.28 3.53
N PHE A 242 8.54 -0.32 3.25
CA PHE A 242 8.62 -1.56 2.47
C PHE A 242 7.99 -2.74 3.21
N ASP A 243 8.16 -2.84 4.53
CA ASP A 243 7.46 -3.83 5.35
C ASP A 243 5.96 -3.52 5.36
N ALA A 244 5.60 -2.25 5.54
CA ALA A 244 4.20 -1.80 5.56
C ALA A 244 3.45 -2.12 4.25
N PHE A 245 4.11 -2.11 3.08
CA PHE A 245 3.50 -2.50 1.81
C PHE A 245 2.99 -3.95 1.80
N PHE A 246 3.62 -4.85 2.55
CA PHE A 246 3.14 -6.22 2.70
C PHE A 246 2.03 -6.32 3.74
N HIS A 247 2.23 -5.69 4.90
CA HIS A 247 1.26 -5.74 6.01
C HIS A 247 -0.05 -4.99 5.72
N LEU A 248 -0.07 -4.11 4.72
CA LEU A 248 -1.23 -3.43 4.18
C LEU A 248 -2.31 -4.41 3.66
N ALA A 249 -1.94 -5.62 3.29
CA ALA A 249 -2.83 -6.57 2.60
C ALA A 249 -4.19 -6.75 3.32
N LEU A 250 -4.21 -6.82 4.65
CA LEU A 250 -5.45 -7.08 5.39
C LEU A 250 -6.40 -5.87 5.43
N ILE A 251 -5.87 -4.65 5.56
CA ILE A 251 -6.72 -3.45 5.53
C ILE A 251 -7.32 -3.21 4.14
N VAL A 252 -6.65 -3.69 3.09
CA VAL A 252 -7.19 -3.67 1.73
C VAL A 252 -8.27 -4.72 1.57
N THR A 253 -7.98 -5.99 1.92
CA THR A 253 -8.80 -7.15 1.50
C THR A 253 -9.87 -7.55 2.51
N LEU A 254 -9.65 -7.35 3.80
CA LEU A 254 -10.47 -7.84 4.91
C LEU A 254 -10.92 -6.73 5.87
N ARG A 255 -10.86 -5.46 5.45
CA ARG A 255 -11.40 -4.33 6.22
C ARG A 255 -12.85 -4.62 6.64
N GLY A 256 -13.19 -4.32 7.89
CA GLY A 256 -14.52 -4.59 8.44
C GLY A 256 -14.70 -6.01 9.00
N THR A 257 -13.62 -6.78 9.16
CA THR A 257 -13.64 -8.11 9.76
C THR A 257 -12.86 -8.18 11.08
N GLN A 258 -13.27 -9.09 11.96
CA GLN A 258 -12.56 -9.34 13.23
C GLN A 258 -11.13 -9.83 12.99
N GLN A 259 -10.88 -10.59 11.92
CA GLN A 259 -9.55 -11.08 11.57
C GLN A 259 -8.56 -9.94 11.34
N THR A 260 -8.98 -8.85 10.70
CA THR A 260 -8.14 -7.66 10.47
C THR A 260 -7.80 -6.97 11.79
N VAL A 261 -8.78 -6.81 12.66
CA VAL A 261 -8.59 -6.23 14.00
C VAL A 261 -7.60 -7.06 14.82
N ASP A 262 -7.78 -8.37 14.90
CA ASP A 262 -6.92 -9.26 15.67
C ASP A 262 -5.49 -9.30 15.11
N TYR A 263 -5.35 -9.29 13.80
CA TYR A 263 -4.06 -9.23 13.14
C TYR A 263 -3.28 -7.95 13.47
N TYR A 264 -3.93 -6.79 13.35
CA TYR A 264 -3.24 -5.53 13.62
C TYR A 264 -2.96 -5.31 15.10
N ARG A 265 -3.75 -5.86 16.02
CA ARG A 265 -3.38 -5.90 17.44
C ARG A 265 -2.10 -6.71 17.67
N MET A 266 -2.00 -7.87 17.04
CA MET A 266 -0.80 -8.71 17.12
C MET A 266 0.43 -8.00 16.51
N LEU A 267 0.29 -7.40 15.33
CA LEU A 267 1.37 -6.67 14.67
C LEU A 267 1.81 -5.46 15.49
N LEU A 268 0.87 -4.71 16.05
CA LEU A 268 1.15 -3.56 16.90
C LEU A 268 1.95 -3.97 18.14
N ALA A 269 1.55 -5.06 18.80
CA ALA A 269 2.27 -5.59 19.95
C ALA A 269 3.71 -5.99 19.59
N GLU A 270 3.91 -6.63 18.42
CA GLU A 270 5.26 -6.95 17.92
C GLU A 270 6.09 -5.68 17.63
N MET A 271 5.49 -4.65 17.05
CA MET A 271 6.19 -3.39 16.80
C MET A 271 6.57 -2.67 18.09
N GLN A 272 5.68 -2.67 19.09
CA GLN A 272 5.97 -2.10 20.42
C GLN A 272 7.09 -2.86 21.15
N GLU A 273 7.12 -4.18 21.04
CA GLU A 273 8.21 -4.99 21.56
C GLU A 273 9.55 -4.65 20.87
N ARG A 274 9.56 -4.49 19.54
CA ARG A 274 10.74 -4.06 18.80
C ARG A 274 11.23 -2.69 19.21
N VAL A 275 10.33 -1.74 19.44
CA VAL A 275 10.68 -0.41 19.98
C VAL A 275 11.35 -0.55 21.34
N ALA A 276 10.78 -1.32 22.26
CA ALA A 276 11.33 -1.54 23.58
C ALA A 276 12.72 -2.20 23.56
N GLN A 277 12.98 -3.05 22.57
CA GLN A 277 14.26 -3.75 22.38
C GLN A 277 15.26 -2.96 21.49
N GLY A 278 14.89 -1.80 20.96
CA GLY A 278 15.72 -1.02 20.05
C GLY A 278 15.98 -1.71 18.69
N ILE A 279 15.07 -2.59 18.26
CA ILE A 279 15.19 -3.33 16.98
C ILE A 279 14.63 -2.47 15.85
N GLY A 280 15.52 -1.97 14.99
CA GLY A 280 15.16 -1.21 13.80
C GLY A 280 14.78 -2.10 12.61
N ALA A 281 14.02 -1.53 11.66
CA ALA A 281 13.70 -2.17 10.37
C ALA A 281 14.94 -2.41 9.51
N ILE A 282 15.93 -1.52 9.60
CA ILE A 282 17.22 -1.60 8.90
C ILE A 282 18.37 -1.66 9.90
N PRO A 283 19.58 -2.09 9.48
CA PRO A 283 20.73 -2.23 10.37
C PRO A 283 21.19 -0.94 11.05
N SER A 284 21.08 0.19 10.34
CA SER A 284 21.48 1.52 10.81
C SER A 284 20.55 2.56 10.22
N GLU A 285 19.97 3.43 11.04
CA GLU A 285 19.06 4.50 10.62
C GLU A 285 19.71 5.86 10.85
N LYS A 286 20.26 6.46 9.79
CA LYS A 286 20.81 7.82 9.81
C LYS A 286 19.90 8.81 9.10
N TYR A 287 19.20 8.36 8.06
CA TYR A 287 18.30 9.16 7.26
C TYR A 287 16.91 8.57 7.29
N ARG A 288 15.91 9.41 7.46
CA ARG A 288 14.48 9.07 7.48
C ARG A 288 13.82 9.60 6.23
N LEU A 289 13.15 8.74 5.50
CA LEU A 289 12.55 9.08 4.21
C LEU A 289 11.05 8.82 4.20
N LEU A 290 10.35 9.59 3.36
CA LEU A 290 8.96 9.33 2.99
C LEU A 290 8.92 8.84 1.54
N TRP A 291 8.13 7.79 1.29
CA TRP A 291 7.80 7.31 -0.04
C TRP A 291 6.44 7.87 -0.48
N ASP A 292 6.43 8.53 -1.65
CA ASP A 292 5.19 8.99 -2.28
C ASP A 292 4.83 8.14 -3.49
N ASN A 293 3.54 7.74 -3.61
CA ASN A 293 2.97 6.93 -4.67
C ASN A 293 3.00 5.40 -4.39
N ILE A 294 2.41 4.63 -5.32
CA ILE A 294 2.33 3.17 -5.29
C ILE A 294 3.76 2.57 -5.33
N PRO A 295 4.02 1.45 -4.65
CA PRO A 295 5.32 0.76 -4.75
C PRO A 295 5.64 0.28 -6.16
N VAL A 296 6.94 0.17 -6.46
CA VAL A 296 7.45 -0.58 -7.62
C VAL A 296 7.47 -2.05 -7.21
N TRP A 297 6.35 -2.79 -7.42
CA TRP A 297 6.12 -4.10 -6.81
C TRP A 297 7.19 -5.13 -7.15
N PHE A 298 7.67 -5.17 -8.39
CA PHE A 298 8.69 -6.11 -8.86
C PHE A 298 10.11 -5.78 -8.38
N ARG A 299 10.32 -4.61 -7.73
CA ARG A 299 11.62 -4.13 -7.24
C ARG A 299 11.60 -3.69 -5.77
N THR A 300 10.54 -3.96 -5.02
CA THR A 300 10.41 -3.56 -3.60
C THR A 300 11.59 -4.01 -2.77
N ARG A 301 12.04 -5.26 -2.91
CA ARG A 301 13.19 -5.78 -2.19
C ARG A 301 14.49 -5.05 -2.56
N TRP A 302 14.75 -4.88 -3.85
CA TRP A 302 15.95 -4.18 -4.34
C TRP A 302 16.00 -2.73 -3.84
N LEU A 303 14.90 -2.00 -3.92
CA LEU A 303 14.79 -0.63 -3.41
C LEU A 303 15.03 -0.59 -1.90
N SER A 304 14.43 -1.51 -1.13
CA SER A 304 14.63 -1.61 0.32
C SER A 304 16.11 -1.83 0.66
N GLU A 305 16.78 -2.77 -0.01
CA GLU A 305 18.19 -3.08 0.20
C GLU A 305 19.09 -1.89 -0.22
N LYS A 306 18.77 -1.19 -1.33
CA LYS A 306 19.52 -0.03 -1.82
C LYS A 306 19.47 1.14 -0.82
N PHE A 307 18.30 1.49 -0.28
CA PHE A 307 18.18 2.54 0.73
C PHE A 307 18.83 2.12 2.05
N ALA A 308 18.62 0.89 2.50
CA ALA A 308 19.23 0.38 3.74
C ALA A 308 20.77 0.39 3.69
N ALA A 309 21.36 0.12 2.52
CA ALA A 309 22.82 0.20 2.31
C ALA A 309 23.37 1.64 2.47
N GLN A 310 22.52 2.66 2.38
CA GLN A 310 22.84 4.06 2.61
C GLN A 310 22.41 4.55 4.00
N ASP A 311 22.13 3.65 4.94
CA ASP A 311 21.59 3.96 6.28
C ASP A 311 20.27 4.78 6.23
N ALA A 312 19.50 4.65 5.16
CA ALA A 312 18.26 5.38 4.93
C ALA A 312 17.04 4.47 5.12
N CYS A 313 16.18 4.81 6.09
CA CYS A 313 14.93 4.12 6.36
C CYS A 313 13.75 4.89 5.78
N LEU A 314 12.94 4.24 4.96
CA LEU A 314 11.65 4.79 4.55
C LEU A 314 10.65 4.54 5.68
N VAL A 315 10.39 5.57 6.49
CA VAL A 315 9.58 5.49 7.72
C VAL A 315 8.11 5.83 7.52
N ALA A 316 7.76 6.39 6.38
CA ALA A 316 6.39 6.78 6.04
C ALA A 316 6.10 6.60 4.55
N SER A 317 4.82 6.47 4.20
CA SER A 317 4.38 6.42 2.80
C SER A 317 2.96 6.93 2.64
N THR A 318 2.72 7.76 1.62
CA THR A 318 1.36 8.20 1.23
C THR A 318 0.48 7.02 0.86
N TYR A 319 1.05 5.97 0.25
CA TYR A 319 0.31 4.79 -0.15
C TYR A 319 -0.24 3.99 1.04
N THR A 320 0.57 3.73 2.06
CA THR A 320 0.15 2.97 3.24
C THR A 320 -0.80 3.76 4.14
N SER A 321 -0.59 5.08 4.25
CA SER A 321 -1.42 5.98 5.05
C SER A 321 -2.77 6.31 4.42
N ALA A 322 -2.92 6.13 3.10
CA ALA A 322 -4.19 6.37 2.39
C ALA A 322 -5.35 5.54 2.98
N TRP A 323 -5.07 4.38 3.56
CA TRP A 323 -6.05 3.48 4.17
C TRP A 323 -6.52 3.90 5.57
N CYS A 324 -5.91 4.93 6.15
CA CYS A 324 -6.30 5.52 7.43
C CYS A 324 -6.84 6.94 7.27
N GLY A 325 -6.37 7.67 6.27
CA GLY A 325 -6.60 9.10 6.12
C GLY A 325 -8.08 9.50 5.97
N SER A 326 -8.87 8.69 5.26
CA SER A 326 -10.30 8.94 5.05
C SER A 326 -11.14 8.74 6.32
N MET A 327 -10.65 7.95 7.28
CA MET A 327 -11.38 7.59 8.50
C MET A 327 -11.64 8.76 9.43
N LYS A 328 -10.81 9.80 9.41
CA LYS A 328 -11.05 11.04 10.18
C LYS A 328 -12.41 11.69 9.87
N HIS A 329 -13.03 11.33 8.75
CA HIS A 329 -14.32 11.85 8.31
C HIS A 329 -15.49 10.91 8.60
N ILE A 330 -15.24 9.69 9.10
CA ILE A 330 -16.28 8.70 9.40
C ILE A 330 -16.49 8.61 10.91
N LYS A 331 -17.76 8.69 11.33
CA LYS A 331 -18.15 8.60 12.74
C LYS A 331 -18.80 7.26 13.00
N GLU A 332 -18.36 6.57 14.04
CA GLU A 332 -18.84 5.23 14.38
C GLU A 332 -20.36 5.18 14.55
N ASN A 333 -20.93 6.11 15.35
CA ASN A 333 -22.37 6.15 15.63
C ASN A 333 -23.22 6.62 14.43
N ASP A 334 -22.59 7.22 13.40
CA ASP A 334 -23.23 7.71 12.19
C ASP A 334 -22.53 7.15 10.94
N PHE A 335 -22.17 5.88 10.97
CA PHE A 335 -21.30 5.29 9.96
C PHE A 335 -21.84 5.51 8.53
N LEU A 336 -23.09 5.13 8.26
CA LEU A 336 -23.73 5.30 6.94
C LEU A 336 -23.83 6.78 6.50
N GLU A 337 -24.13 7.67 7.45
CA GLU A 337 -24.27 9.10 7.18
C GLU A 337 -22.94 9.77 6.81
N THR A 338 -21.85 9.28 7.40
CA THR A 338 -20.52 9.89 7.29
C THR A 338 -19.59 9.17 6.32
N MET A 339 -19.89 7.92 5.93
CA MET A 339 -19.09 7.21 4.94
C MET A 339 -19.04 7.91 3.59
N ALA A 340 -20.08 8.66 3.21
CA ALA A 340 -20.11 9.48 1.99
C ALA A 340 -18.93 10.45 1.94
N GLU A 341 -18.64 11.14 3.03
CA GLU A 341 -17.49 12.05 3.12
C GLU A 341 -16.17 11.27 3.17
N GLY A 342 -16.07 10.23 4.01
CA GLY A 342 -14.86 9.43 4.15
C GLY A 342 -14.40 8.83 2.83
N TYR A 343 -15.30 8.21 2.08
CA TYR A 343 -14.98 7.60 0.80
C TYR A 343 -14.80 8.61 -0.35
N SER A 344 -15.28 9.84 -0.22
CA SER A 344 -15.04 10.89 -1.21
C SER A 344 -13.72 11.62 -0.99
N ARG A 345 -13.25 11.77 0.25
CA ARG A 345 -12.04 12.53 0.58
C ARG A 345 -10.79 11.68 0.75
N ILE A 346 -10.66 10.65 -0.05
CA ILE A 346 -9.42 9.86 -0.11
C ILE A 346 -8.32 10.66 -0.81
N TYR A 347 -7.06 10.31 -0.53
CA TYR A 347 -5.87 11.03 -1.02
C TYR A 347 -5.87 11.29 -2.53
N LEU A 348 -6.33 10.36 -3.36
CA LEU A 348 -6.36 10.51 -4.82
C LEU A 348 -7.55 11.36 -5.34
N ASN A 349 -8.51 11.69 -4.50
CA ASN A 349 -9.70 12.46 -4.88
C ASN A 349 -9.69 13.90 -4.33
N ILE A 350 -8.56 14.36 -3.82
CA ILE A 350 -8.38 15.73 -3.31
C ILE A 350 -7.44 16.54 -4.21
N GLY A 351 -7.50 17.88 -4.09
CA GLY A 351 -6.67 18.77 -4.91
C GLY A 351 -5.19 18.72 -4.55
N VAL A 352 -4.33 19.12 -5.49
CA VAL A 352 -2.86 19.09 -5.36
C VAL A 352 -2.35 19.82 -4.12
N ASP A 353 -2.94 20.98 -3.79
CA ASP A 353 -2.56 21.72 -2.58
C ASP A 353 -2.89 20.99 -1.29
N GLU A 354 -3.97 20.22 -1.26
CA GLU A 354 -4.31 19.36 -0.12
C GLU A 354 -3.42 18.14 -0.06
N MET A 355 -3.12 17.50 -1.18
CA MET A 355 -2.11 16.43 -1.26
C MET A 355 -0.75 16.90 -0.74
N ALA A 356 -0.28 18.08 -1.15
CA ALA A 356 0.96 18.64 -0.65
C ALA A 356 0.94 18.91 0.87
N ARG A 357 -0.20 19.36 1.42
CA ARG A 357 -0.38 19.53 2.87
C ARG A 357 -0.30 18.19 3.61
N GLU A 358 -0.92 17.14 3.10
CA GLU A 358 -0.87 15.80 3.70
C GLU A 358 0.57 15.26 3.69
N VAL A 359 1.31 15.42 2.58
CA VAL A 359 2.72 15.00 2.49
C VAL A 359 3.59 15.79 3.48
N MET A 360 3.41 17.12 3.59
CA MET A 360 4.17 17.93 4.54
C MET A 360 3.84 17.59 5.99
N ALA A 361 2.57 17.36 6.31
CA ALA A 361 2.16 16.94 7.65
C ALA A 361 2.75 15.57 8.03
N MET A 362 2.80 14.64 7.08
CA MET A 362 3.46 13.35 7.27
C MET A 362 4.96 13.52 7.44
N ALA A 363 5.59 14.39 6.65
CA ALA A 363 7.02 14.68 6.77
C ALA A 363 7.38 15.24 8.16
N ASP A 364 6.56 16.14 8.69
CA ASP A 364 6.73 16.65 10.06
C ASP A 364 6.51 15.56 11.11
N LYS A 365 5.41 14.80 11.00
CA LYS A 365 5.03 13.75 11.96
C LYS A 365 6.12 12.69 12.12
N TYR A 366 6.72 12.26 11.03
CA TYR A 366 7.75 11.22 11.03
C TYR A 366 9.18 11.78 11.00
N GLU A 367 9.35 13.10 11.11
CA GLU A 367 10.65 13.79 11.12
C GLU A 367 11.55 13.33 9.96
N VAL A 368 11.06 13.41 8.72
CA VAL A 368 11.79 12.91 7.57
C VAL A 368 12.87 13.89 7.09
N ASP A 369 14.01 13.35 6.69
CA ASP A 369 15.14 14.10 6.12
C ASP A 369 14.98 14.33 4.61
N GLY A 370 14.13 13.53 3.95
CA GLY A 370 13.92 13.62 2.51
C GLY A 370 12.70 12.84 2.01
N ILE A 371 12.29 13.11 0.78
CA ILE A 371 11.10 12.50 0.17
C ILE A 371 11.47 11.85 -1.15
N VAL A 372 11.10 10.60 -1.33
CA VAL A 372 11.23 9.84 -2.59
C VAL A 372 9.87 9.81 -3.27
N MET A 373 9.77 10.42 -4.43
CA MET A 373 8.56 10.49 -5.25
C MET A 373 8.67 9.50 -6.41
N HIS A 374 7.85 8.45 -6.39
CA HIS A 374 7.77 7.52 -7.50
C HIS A 374 6.89 8.11 -8.60
N SER A 375 7.51 8.61 -9.68
CA SER A 375 6.79 9.01 -10.89
C SER A 375 6.33 7.77 -11.65
N ASN A 376 5.15 7.29 -11.26
CA ASN A 376 4.56 6.06 -11.80
C ASN A 376 3.95 6.33 -13.18
N ARG A 377 4.55 5.80 -14.22
CA ARG A 377 4.23 6.14 -15.62
C ARG A 377 2.77 5.87 -16.00
N SER A 378 2.17 4.81 -15.51
CA SER A 378 0.79 4.45 -15.85
C SER A 378 -0.25 4.92 -14.81
N CYS A 379 0.15 5.41 -13.63
CA CYS A 379 -0.76 5.94 -12.64
C CYS A 379 -0.90 7.47 -12.71
N LYS A 380 -1.83 7.95 -13.52
CA LYS A 380 -2.02 9.39 -13.76
C LYS A 380 -2.43 10.17 -12.50
N PRO A 381 -3.42 9.71 -11.67
CA PRO A 381 -3.90 10.51 -10.54
C PRO A 381 -2.81 10.73 -9.48
N TYR A 382 -1.90 9.80 -9.30
CA TYR A 382 -0.77 10.01 -8.40
C TYR A 382 0.32 10.91 -9.02
N SER A 383 0.67 10.66 -10.29
CA SER A 383 1.90 11.22 -10.85
C SER A 383 1.73 12.58 -11.49
N PHE A 384 0.51 12.95 -11.91
CA PHE A 384 0.29 14.18 -12.68
C PHE A 384 0.61 15.44 -11.86
N GLY A 385 0.23 15.48 -10.59
CA GLY A 385 0.48 16.63 -9.71
C GLY A 385 1.84 16.63 -8.99
N GLN A 386 2.67 15.60 -9.16
CA GLN A 386 3.89 15.42 -8.35
C GLN A 386 4.90 16.56 -8.49
N TYR A 387 5.05 17.17 -9.67
CA TYR A 387 5.95 18.31 -9.83
C TYR A 387 5.49 19.54 -9.04
N ASP A 388 4.19 19.78 -9.00
CA ASP A 388 3.63 20.88 -8.19
C ASP A 388 3.77 20.59 -6.70
N ILE A 389 3.49 19.36 -6.27
CA ILE A 389 3.71 18.91 -4.88
C ILE A 389 5.17 19.08 -4.48
N GLN A 390 6.11 18.65 -5.33
CA GLN A 390 7.55 18.81 -5.11
C GLN A 390 7.94 20.28 -4.95
N ARG A 391 7.44 21.17 -5.83
CA ARG A 391 7.69 22.60 -5.78
C ARG A 391 7.18 23.21 -4.49
N ILE A 392 5.93 22.90 -4.09
CA ILE A 392 5.30 23.37 -2.85
C ILE A 392 6.11 22.93 -1.62
N ILE A 393 6.54 21.66 -1.56
CA ILE A 393 7.34 21.13 -0.45
C ILE A 393 8.69 21.86 -0.37
N ARG A 394 9.37 22.02 -1.49
CA ARG A 394 10.67 22.72 -1.55
C ARG A 394 10.56 24.16 -1.07
N GLU A 395 9.52 24.88 -1.49
CA GLU A 395 9.30 26.28 -1.12
C GLU A 395 8.94 26.44 0.36
N LYS A 396 8.09 25.56 0.90
CA LYS A 396 7.56 25.69 2.26
C LYS A 396 8.38 25.01 3.34
N LYS A 397 9.01 23.89 3.03
CA LYS A 397 9.72 23.03 4.02
C LYS A 397 11.21 22.89 3.76
N ARG A 398 11.69 23.18 2.57
CA ARG A 398 13.08 22.98 2.15
C ARG A 398 13.58 21.54 2.33
N ILE A 399 12.68 20.57 2.39
CA ILE A 399 13.03 19.15 2.47
C ILE A 399 13.51 18.69 1.08
N PRO A 400 14.69 18.04 0.97
CA PRO A 400 15.16 17.45 -0.26
C PRO A 400 14.18 16.43 -0.82
N THR A 401 13.97 16.43 -2.13
CA THR A 401 13.11 15.48 -2.80
C THR A 401 13.83 14.86 -3.99
N VAL A 402 13.63 13.57 -4.24
CA VAL A 402 14.06 12.89 -5.46
C VAL A 402 12.87 12.29 -6.17
N MET A 403 12.82 12.44 -7.48
CA MET A 403 11.83 11.76 -8.31
C MET A 403 12.49 10.60 -9.03
N ILE A 404 11.96 9.39 -8.83
CA ILE A 404 12.35 8.18 -9.55
C ILE A 404 11.24 7.77 -10.50
N GLU A 405 11.60 7.49 -11.73
CA GLU A 405 10.65 7.14 -12.78
C GLU A 405 10.63 5.62 -12.97
N ALA A 406 9.45 5.03 -12.80
CA ALA A 406 9.20 3.61 -12.96
C ALA A 406 7.71 3.35 -13.26
N ASP A 407 7.30 2.10 -13.26
CA ASP A 407 5.91 1.67 -13.23
C ASP A 407 5.67 0.72 -12.07
N MET A 408 4.43 0.59 -11.63
CA MET A 408 4.09 -0.30 -10.51
C MET A 408 4.12 -1.78 -10.89
N VAL A 409 3.89 -2.14 -12.18
CA VAL A 409 3.82 -3.53 -12.67
C VAL A 409 4.67 -3.77 -13.91
N ASP A 410 4.70 -2.82 -14.85
CA ASP A 410 5.37 -2.96 -16.13
C ASP A 410 6.88 -2.70 -16.00
N GLU A 411 7.67 -3.78 -15.91
CA GLU A 411 9.12 -3.70 -15.71
C GLU A 411 9.86 -3.00 -16.84
N ARG A 412 9.27 -2.89 -18.04
CA ARG A 412 9.89 -2.22 -19.21
C ARG A 412 10.18 -0.73 -18.96
N SER A 413 9.49 -0.12 -18.00
CA SER A 413 9.68 1.29 -17.60
C SER A 413 10.73 1.49 -16.50
N PHE A 414 11.46 0.44 -16.08
CA PHE A 414 12.42 0.50 -14.99
C PHE A 414 13.87 0.52 -15.53
N SER A 415 14.63 1.54 -15.16
CA SER A 415 16.08 1.64 -15.44
C SER A 415 16.86 1.64 -14.13
N GLU A 416 17.43 0.48 -13.77
CA GLU A 416 18.16 0.29 -12.51
C GLU A 416 19.29 1.31 -12.33
N SER A 417 20.15 1.48 -13.35
CA SER A 417 21.29 2.40 -13.30
C SER A 417 20.91 3.87 -13.13
N GLN A 418 19.81 4.30 -13.78
CA GLN A 418 19.31 5.67 -13.62
C GLN A 418 18.75 5.91 -12.21
N ILE A 419 18.01 4.94 -11.67
CA ILE A 419 17.45 5.04 -10.33
C ILE A 419 18.56 5.02 -9.29
N GLU A 420 19.56 4.15 -9.41
CA GLU A 420 20.75 4.14 -8.55
C GLU A 420 21.44 5.50 -8.51
N THR A 421 21.76 6.05 -9.68
CA THR A 421 22.42 7.37 -9.79
C THR A 421 21.61 8.45 -9.07
N ARG A 422 20.27 8.46 -9.24
CA ARG A 422 19.39 9.44 -8.60
C ARG A 422 19.35 9.26 -7.09
N ILE A 423 19.27 8.02 -6.60
CA ILE A 423 19.27 7.72 -5.14
C ILE A 423 20.61 8.14 -4.53
N ASP A 424 21.73 7.79 -5.16
CA ASP A 424 23.06 8.12 -4.64
C ASP A 424 23.27 9.64 -4.57
N ALA A 425 22.90 10.38 -5.61
CA ALA A 425 22.96 11.84 -5.62
C ALA A 425 22.03 12.46 -4.54
N PHE A 426 20.84 11.90 -4.35
CA PHE A 426 19.90 12.36 -3.34
C PHE A 426 20.44 12.18 -1.92
N ILE A 427 21.05 11.02 -1.64
CA ILE A 427 21.70 10.76 -0.34
C ILE A 427 22.85 11.72 -0.10
N GLU A 428 23.68 12.04 -1.12
CA GLU A 428 24.77 13.02 -0.98
C GLU A 428 24.23 14.43 -0.66
N VAL A 429 23.15 14.86 -1.27
CA VAL A 429 22.49 16.14 -0.95
C VAL A 429 22.05 16.18 0.54
N MET A 430 21.49 15.08 1.04
CA MET A 430 21.09 15.01 2.47
C MET A 430 22.30 15.00 3.41
N LYS A 431 23.38 14.28 3.06
CA LYS A 431 24.63 14.27 3.83
C LYS A 431 25.20 15.68 3.96
N GLU A 432 25.30 16.40 2.86
CA GLU A 432 25.82 17.78 2.86
C GLU A 432 24.91 18.73 3.64
N GLY A 433 23.58 18.60 3.51
CA GLY A 433 22.62 19.40 4.27
C GLY A 433 22.79 19.20 5.78
N LYS A 434 22.92 17.96 6.27
CA LYS A 434 23.19 17.67 7.69
C LYS A 434 24.54 18.17 8.15
N ARG A 435 25.58 18.11 7.31
CA ARG A 435 26.91 18.64 7.62
C ARG A 435 26.89 20.16 7.85
N LEU A 436 26.20 20.87 6.99
CA LEU A 436 26.07 22.33 7.09
C LEU A 436 25.29 22.75 8.34
N LEU A 437 24.22 22.04 8.69
CA LEU A 437 23.45 22.29 9.92
C LEU A 437 24.27 21.96 11.19
N GLY A 438 25.04 20.88 11.19
CA GLY A 438 25.90 20.49 12.31
C GLY A 438 27.13 21.35 12.51
N SER A 439 27.53 22.15 11.52
CA SER A 439 28.66 23.10 11.61
C SER A 439 28.25 24.49 12.16
N VAL A 440 26.97 24.72 12.41
CA VAL A 440 26.41 25.99 12.92
C VAL A 440 26.19 25.92 14.44
N HIS A 441 26.48 24.80 15.07
CA HIS A 441 26.49 24.59 16.52
C HIS A 441 27.90 24.26 17.03
#